data_372ad9574ff0952e4ba1162d89ddcb07
#
_entry.id   372ad9574ff0952e4ba1162d89ddcb07
#
_cell.length_a   1.000
_cell.length_b   1.000
_cell.length_c   1.000
_cell.angle_alpha   90.00
_cell.angle_beta   90.00
_cell.angle_gamma   90.00
#
_symmetry.space_group_name_H-M   'P 1'
#
loop_
_entity.id
_entity.type
_entity.pdbx_description
1 polymer ?
#
loop_
_entity_poly.entity_id
_entity_poly.type
_entity_poly.pdbx_seq_one_letter_code
_entity_poly.pdbx_strand_id
1 'polypeptide(L)'
;MDKRENLRNVAIIAHVDHGKTTLVDQLLLQSGIFRANENVAERVMDSNDLERERGITILSKNTAVMYKDTKINIVDTPGHADFGGEVERILMMVDGVLLLVDAFEGCMPQTRFVLKKALALGKKPLVVVNKIDRPGARPEEVVDEVLDLFIELGADDEQLEFPVVYASGRAGYASLDPHVHGTDMKPLFEKILEEIPAPRGDMNGPLQLLFSNIDYDEYVGRIGIGRVERGSCRVGQNITLCHNDGSRKNAKITKLYQFEGLKRVESESAMLGDIVAVSGITDLNIGETACDPEHQEPLPFVKIDEPTVSMLFMVNDSPFAGREGKYVTSRNIRARLFKEVETNVAMRVEETDSADTFKVSGRGELHLSILIETMRRQNYEFQVSRPKVIMKTVNGKLQEPMELLMIEVPDNYVGAIMEKLGSRKAELINMTTKESGTTHIEFRIPSRGLMGYRSEFMTDTNGNGIMNHIFDGYDNYKGDIQSRQQGSLIAHETGDSTGYGLFYAQDRGRLFIGPGVEVYEGMIVGVNPKNEDMTVNVCKKKHVTNTRAAGSDEALKLTPPTILSLEQSLEFIADDELVEVTPKSIRMRKMILNKEKRLKAQSRGE
;
A
#
# COMPACT_ATOMS: atom_id res chain seq x y z
N MET A 1 -35.35 17.21 -3.96
CA MET A 1 -34.28 16.29 -4.32
C MET A 1 -34.88 14.90 -4.33
N ASP A 2 -34.74 14.22 -5.44
CA ASP A 2 -35.22 12.85 -5.60
C ASP A 2 -34.34 11.90 -4.75
N LYS A 3 -34.92 10.76 -4.34
CA LYS A 3 -34.23 9.73 -3.57
C LYS A 3 -34.34 8.39 -4.29
N ARG A 4 -33.21 7.74 -4.54
CA ARG A 4 -33.16 6.47 -5.26
C ARG A 4 -33.17 5.30 -4.28
N GLU A 5 -34.36 4.90 -3.83
CA GLU A 5 -34.54 3.91 -2.75
C GLU A 5 -33.99 2.52 -3.07
N ASN A 6 -33.89 2.14 -4.33
CA ASN A 6 -33.41 0.82 -4.77
C ASN A 6 -31.90 0.72 -4.98
N LEU A 7 -31.12 1.65 -4.37
CA LEU A 7 -29.66 1.68 -4.47
C LEU A 7 -29.03 2.02 -3.13
N ARG A 8 -27.92 1.35 -2.79
CA ARG A 8 -27.00 1.72 -1.70
C ARG A 8 -25.57 1.66 -2.19
N ASN A 9 -24.78 2.63 -1.80
CA ASN A 9 -23.34 2.68 -2.08
C ASN A 9 -22.59 2.67 -0.76
N VAL A 10 -21.80 1.63 -0.49
CA VAL A 10 -21.04 1.46 0.76
C VAL A 10 -19.57 1.20 0.48
N ALA A 11 -18.69 1.75 1.31
CA ALA A 11 -17.29 1.37 1.34
C ALA A 11 -17.02 0.48 2.56
N ILE A 12 -16.13 -0.50 2.43
CA ILE A 12 -15.71 -1.33 3.56
C ILE A 12 -14.36 -0.86 4.05
N ILE A 13 -14.32 -0.44 5.32
CA ILE A 13 -13.13 -0.01 6.05
C ILE A 13 -12.77 -1.11 7.03
N ALA A 14 -11.55 -1.62 6.96
CA ALA A 14 -11.07 -2.63 7.90
C ALA A 14 -9.56 -2.54 8.07
N HIS A 15 -9.07 -2.97 9.24
CA HIS A 15 -7.65 -3.29 9.38
C HIS A 15 -7.31 -4.57 8.62
N VAL A 16 -6.02 -4.76 8.33
CA VAL A 16 -5.49 -6.02 7.78
C VAL A 16 -5.90 -7.17 8.69
N ASP A 17 -6.28 -8.29 8.10
CA ASP A 17 -6.73 -9.50 8.80
C ASP A 17 -8.03 -9.41 9.62
N HIS A 18 -8.75 -8.28 9.68
CA HIS A 18 -10.08 -8.21 10.31
C HIS A 18 -11.17 -8.99 9.56
N GLY A 19 -10.84 -9.57 8.40
CA GLY A 19 -11.72 -10.46 7.64
C GLY A 19 -12.58 -9.76 6.59
N LYS A 20 -12.12 -8.61 6.07
CA LYS A 20 -12.80 -7.84 5.02
C LYS A 20 -13.14 -8.68 3.80
N THR A 21 -12.15 -9.33 3.19
CA THR A 21 -12.34 -10.18 2.00
C THR A 21 -13.31 -11.32 2.27
N THR A 22 -13.17 -11.99 3.41
CA THR A 22 -14.05 -13.10 3.80
C THR A 22 -15.50 -12.65 3.99
N LEU A 23 -15.72 -11.47 4.58
CA LEU A 23 -17.07 -10.92 4.74
C LEU A 23 -17.69 -10.59 3.38
N VAL A 24 -16.96 -9.94 2.48
CA VAL A 24 -17.45 -9.62 1.12
C VAL A 24 -17.74 -10.86 0.33
N ASP A 25 -16.90 -11.89 0.41
CA ASP A 25 -17.14 -13.19 -0.23
C ASP A 25 -18.46 -13.80 0.24
N GLN A 26 -18.77 -13.73 1.54
CA GLN A 26 -20.04 -14.20 2.07
C GLN A 26 -21.25 -13.38 1.58
N LEU A 27 -21.11 -12.06 1.51
CA LEU A 27 -22.16 -11.20 0.94
C LEU A 27 -22.41 -11.54 -0.53
N LEU A 28 -21.36 -11.79 -1.32
CA LEU A 28 -21.47 -12.23 -2.71
C LEU A 28 -22.14 -13.60 -2.84
N LEU A 29 -21.72 -14.58 -2.03
CA LEU A 29 -22.25 -15.93 -2.06
C LEU A 29 -23.75 -15.97 -1.69
N GLN A 30 -24.14 -15.22 -0.63
CA GLN A 30 -25.51 -15.25 -0.13
C GLN A 30 -26.46 -14.30 -0.86
N SER A 31 -25.95 -13.41 -1.71
CA SER A 31 -26.78 -12.58 -2.60
C SER A 31 -27.35 -13.35 -3.81
N GLY A 32 -26.91 -14.61 -4.03
CA GLY A 32 -27.39 -15.44 -5.15
C GLY A 32 -26.79 -15.13 -6.52
N ILE A 33 -25.71 -14.33 -6.57
CA ILE A 33 -25.03 -13.99 -7.84
C ILE A 33 -24.32 -15.20 -8.45
N PHE A 34 -23.80 -16.10 -7.60
CA PHE A 34 -23.16 -17.34 -8.06
C PHE A 34 -24.17 -18.47 -8.26
N ARG A 35 -24.03 -19.23 -9.33
CA ARG A 35 -24.84 -20.42 -9.54
C ARG A 35 -24.43 -21.51 -8.54
N ALA A 36 -25.39 -22.31 -8.08
CA ALA A 36 -25.19 -23.36 -7.06
C ALA A 36 -24.07 -24.39 -7.35
N ASN A 37 -23.56 -24.44 -8.59
CA ASN A 37 -22.51 -25.36 -9.04
C ASN A 37 -21.21 -24.62 -9.45
N GLU A 38 -21.09 -23.33 -9.20
CA GLU A 38 -19.89 -22.57 -9.53
C GLU A 38 -18.89 -22.72 -8.36
N ASN A 39 -17.74 -23.35 -8.62
CA ASN A 39 -16.65 -23.40 -7.66
C ASN A 39 -16.07 -21.99 -7.51
N VAL A 40 -16.48 -21.29 -6.48
CA VAL A 40 -15.94 -19.97 -6.14
C VAL A 40 -14.62 -20.19 -5.40
N ALA A 41 -13.53 -19.70 -5.95
CA ALA A 41 -12.25 -19.72 -5.25
C ALA A 41 -12.35 -18.88 -3.97
N GLU A 42 -11.77 -19.32 -2.88
CA GLU A 42 -11.64 -18.51 -1.67
C GLU A 42 -10.90 -17.20 -1.99
N ARG A 43 -11.31 -16.09 -1.37
CA ARG A 43 -10.76 -14.74 -1.60
C ARG A 43 -10.96 -14.22 -3.02
N VAL A 44 -12.20 -14.24 -3.47
CA VAL A 44 -12.60 -13.80 -4.82
C VAL A 44 -12.23 -12.34 -5.08
N MET A 45 -12.21 -11.49 -4.04
CA MET A 45 -11.81 -10.08 -4.13
C MET A 45 -10.29 -9.90 -4.28
N ASP A 46 -9.46 -10.79 -3.75
CA ASP A 46 -7.99 -10.68 -3.85
C ASP A 46 -7.51 -11.32 -5.16
N SER A 47 -7.75 -10.65 -6.29
CA SER A 47 -7.36 -11.15 -7.62
C SER A 47 -5.86 -11.03 -7.91
N ASN A 48 -5.12 -10.24 -7.14
CA ASN A 48 -3.68 -10.04 -7.29
C ASN A 48 -2.91 -10.95 -6.34
N ASP A 49 -1.93 -11.70 -6.86
CA ASP A 49 -1.10 -12.59 -6.05
C ASP A 49 -0.34 -11.84 -4.93
N LEU A 50 0.05 -10.57 -5.18
CA LEU A 50 0.69 -9.71 -4.18
C LEU A 50 -0.24 -9.35 -3.03
N GLU A 51 -1.53 -9.10 -3.31
CA GLU A 51 -2.54 -8.85 -2.26
C GLU A 51 -2.71 -10.08 -1.37
N ARG A 52 -2.80 -11.29 -1.99
CA ARG A 52 -2.91 -12.56 -1.25
C ARG A 52 -1.70 -12.86 -0.38
N GLU A 53 -0.50 -12.65 -0.91
CA GLU A 53 0.75 -12.91 -0.19
C GLU A 53 0.98 -11.95 0.97
N ARG A 54 0.60 -10.68 0.79
CA ARG A 54 0.81 -9.62 1.78
C ARG A 54 -0.36 -9.45 2.74
N GLY A 55 -1.52 -10.02 2.42
CA GLY A 55 -2.75 -9.87 3.19
C GLY A 55 -3.35 -8.47 3.16
N ILE A 56 -2.92 -7.59 2.23
CA ILE A 56 -3.38 -6.20 2.12
C ILE A 56 -4.10 -5.96 0.80
N THR A 57 -5.13 -5.11 0.81
CA THR A 57 -5.74 -4.58 -0.41
C THR A 57 -4.84 -3.48 -0.96
N ILE A 58 -4.40 -3.62 -2.20
CA ILE A 58 -3.54 -2.67 -2.91
C ILE A 58 -4.39 -1.76 -3.80
N LEU A 59 -5.34 -2.37 -4.54
CA LEU A 59 -6.21 -1.66 -5.47
C LEU A 59 -7.66 -1.74 -5.01
N SER A 60 -8.35 -0.61 -5.09
CA SER A 60 -9.80 -0.57 -4.83
C SER A 60 -10.56 -1.40 -5.86
N LYS A 61 -11.55 -2.14 -5.40
CA LYS A 61 -12.43 -2.95 -6.25
C LYS A 61 -13.87 -2.57 -6.03
N ASN A 62 -14.60 -2.47 -7.13
CA ASN A 62 -16.03 -2.25 -7.08
C ASN A 62 -16.74 -3.58 -7.31
N THR A 63 -17.65 -3.90 -6.43
CA THR A 63 -18.56 -5.04 -6.60
C THR A 63 -20.00 -4.61 -6.33
N ALA A 64 -20.97 -5.36 -6.80
CA ALA A 64 -22.36 -5.07 -6.53
C ALA A 64 -23.13 -6.37 -6.26
N VAL A 65 -24.01 -6.32 -5.28
CA VAL A 65 -24.90 -7.43 -4.92
C VAL A 65 -26.34 -6.97 -5.01
N MET A 66 -27.23 -7.90 -5.29
CA MET A 66 -28.69 -7.65 -5.23
C MET A 66 -29.24 -8.28 -3.95
N TYR A 67 -29.93 -7.49 -3.15
CA TYR A 67 -30.68 -7.98 -1.99
C TYR A 67 -32.11 -7.46 -2.05
N LYS A 68 -33.08 -8.37 -2.12
CA LYS A 68 -34.47 -8.02 -2.48
C LYS A 68 -34.46 -7.22 -3.80
N ASP A 69 -35.10 -6.06 -3.84
CA ASP A 69 -35.16 -5.20 -5.04
C ASP A 69 -34.11 -4.07 -5.01
N THR A 70 -33.11 -4.15 -4.12
CA THR A 70 -32.10 -3.10 -3.95
C THR A 70 -30.72 -3.59 -4.39
N LYS A 71 -30.07 -2.80 -5.23
CA LYS A 71 -28.66 -2.97 -5.60
C LYS A 71 -27.78 -2.34 -4.51
N ILE A 72 -26.83 -3.11 -4.00
CA ILE A 72 -25.83 -2.63 -3.04
C ILE A 72 -24.48 -2.66 -3.73
N ASN A 73 -23.93 -1.49 -4.05
CA ASN A 73 -22.55 -1.35 -4.51
C ASN A 73 -21.63 -1.37 -3.28
N ILE A 74 -20.64 -2.23 -3.33
CA ILE A 74 -19.63 -2.40 -2.28
C ILE A 74 -18.29 -2.01 -2.88
N VAL A 75 -17.66 -0.97 -2.32
CA VAL A 75 -16.34 -0.50 -2.74
C VAL A 75 -15.33 -0.92 -1.69
N ASP A 76 -14.36 -1.73 -2.12
CA ASP A 76 -13.27 -2.16 -1.25
C ASP A 76 -12.24 -1.04 -1.09
N THR A 77 -11.83 -0.75 0.16
CA THR A 77 -10.85 0.30 0.47
C THR A 77 -9.50 -0.28 0.84
N PRO A 78 -8.38 0.26 0.30
CA PRO A 78 -7.07 -0.05 0.82
C PRO A 78 -6.96 0.33 2.30
N GLY A 79 -6.33 -0.53 3.10
CA GLY A 79 -6.16 -0.28 4.54
C GLY A 79 -4.88 0.47 4.89
N HIS A 80 -3.90 0.57 3.99
CA HIS A 80 -2.60 1.15 4.27
C HIS A 80 -2.55 2.65 3.97
N ALA A 81 -1.86 3.42 4.81
CA ALA A 81 -1.75 4.87 4.71
C ALA A 81 -1.14 5.37 3.38
N ASP A 82 -0.23 4.59 2.76
CA ASP A 82 0.37 4.90 1.46
C ASP A 82 -0.67 5.04 0.32
N PHE A 83 -1.87 4.50 0.53
CA PHE A 83 -3.01 4.57 -0.40
C PHE A 83 -4.09 5.57 0.02
N GLY A 84 -3.78 6.50 0.94
CA GLY A 84 -4.73 7.45 1.51
C GLY A 84 -5.52 8.29 0.50
N GLY A 85 -4.93 8.65 -0.64
CA GLY A 85 -5.63 9.34 -1.71
C GLY A 85 -6.65 8.49 -2.45
N GLU A 86 -6.47 7.16 -2.48
CA GLU A 86 -7.48 6.26 -3.01
C GLU A 86 -8.67 6.16 -2.07
N VAL A 87 -8.42 6.15 -0.77
CA VAL A 87 -9.46 6.13 0.25
C VAL A 87 -10.39 7.33 0.13
N GLU A 88 -9.85 8.56 0.02
CA GLU A 88 -10.66 9.77 -0.14
C GLU A 88 -11.56 9.70 -1.38
N ARG A 89 -11.01 9.24 -2.51
CA ARG A 89 -11.75 9.10 -3.75
C ARG A 89 -12.87 8.05 -3.67
N ILE A 90 -12.62 6.95 -2.97
CA ILE A 90 -13.62 5.91 -2.73
C ILE A 90 -14.74 6.47 -1.87
N LEU A 91 -14.40 7.19 -0.81
CA LEU A 91 -15.39 7.81 0.09
C LEU A 91 -16.29 8.82 -0.62
N MET A 92 -15.82 9.46 -1.71
CA MET A 92 -16.66 10.33 -2.53
C MET A 92 -17.71 9.55 -3.33
N MET A 93 -17.47 8.29 -3.67
CA MET A 93 -18.41 7.47 -4.44
C MET A 93 -19.51 6.84 -3.61
N VAL A 94 -19.41 6.84 -2.27
CA VAL A 94 -20.30 6.10 -1.38
C VAL A 94 -21.13 7.01 -0.49
N ASP A 95 -22.24 6.48 0.03
CA ASP A 95 -23.16 7.19 0.91
C ASP A 95 -22.96 6.82 2.39
N GLY A 96 -22.33 5.67 2.65
CA GLY A 96 -21.98 5.22 3.99
C GLY A 96 -20.80 4.26 4.00
N VAL A 97 -20.36 3.89 5.20
CA VAL A 97 -19.19 3.04 5.42
C VAL A 97 -19.50 1.88 6.37
N LEU A 98 -19.02 0.69 6.03
CA LEU A 98 -19.00 -0.47 6.91
C LEU A 98 -17.65 -0.50 7.63
N LEU A 99 -17.64 -0.19 8.92
CA LEU A 99 -16.45 -0.27 9.75
C LEU A 99 -16.33 -1.68 10.33
N LEU A 100 -15.41 -2.47 9.78
CA LEU A 100 -15.19 -3.86 10.21
C LEU A 100 -14.11 -3.91 11.28
N VAL A 101 -14.45 -4.44 12.46
CA VAL A 101 -13.56 -4.57 13.61
C VAL A 101 -13.54 -6.03 14.07
N ASP A 102 -12.35 -6.57 14.37
CA ASP A 102 -12.18 -7.92 14.92
C ASP A 102 -12.63 -7.94 16.39
N ALA A 103 -13.50 -8.89 16.76
CA ALA A 103 -14.04 -9.04 18.11
C ALA A 103 -12.98 -9.37 19.18
N PHE A 104 -11.79 -9.79 18.80
CA PHE A 104 -10.68 -10.10 19.71
C PHE A 104 -9.64 -8.97 19.75
N GLU A 105 -9.25 -8.45 18.58
CA GLU A 105 -8.18 -7.45 18.45
C GLU A 105 -8.66 -6.03 18.77
N GLY A 106 -9.95 -5.73 18.49
CA GLY A 106 -10.50 -4.41 18.70
C GLY A 106 -10.11 -3.37 17.66
N CYS A 107 -10.13 -2.09 18.04
CA CYS A 107 -9.82 -0.98 17.16
C CYS A 107 -8.32 -0.87 16.90
N MET A 108 -7.91 -0.98 15.63
CA MET A 108 -6.52 -0.90 15.21
C MET A 108 -6.18 0.47 14.57
N PRO A 109 -4.93 0.96 14.70
CA PRO A 109 -4.54 2.31 14.28
C PRO A 109 -4.82 2.66 12.81
N GLN A 110 -4.70 1.70 11.87
CA GLN A 110 -4.98 1.94 10.44
C GLN A 110 -6.44 2.33 10.19
N THR A 111 -7.35 1.78 10.99
CA THR A 111 -8.78 2.07 10.91
C THR A 111 -9.07 3.54 11.24
N ARG A 112 -8.30 4.15 12.16
CA ARG A 112 -8.44 5.56 12.59
C ARG A 112 -8.38 6.55 11.42
N PHE A 113 -7.40 6.37 10.54
CA PHE A 113 -7.21 7.30 9.42
C PHE A 113 -8.41 7.30 8.47
N VAL A 114 -8.83 6.11 8.05
CA VAL A 114 -9.94 5.98 7.08
C VAL A 114 -11.25 6.42 7.71
N LEU A 115 -11.47 6.07 8.98
CA LEU A 115 -12.64 6.48 9.75
C LEU A 115 -12.68 8.01 9.94
N LYS A 116 -11.57 8.65 10.34
CA LYS A 116 -11.48 10.11 10.46
C LYS A 116 -11.89 10.81 9.16
N LYS A 117 -11.43 10.31 8.02
CA LYS A 117 -11.80 10.85 6.71
C LYS A 117 -13.28 10.63 6.38
N ALA A 118 -13.82 9.45 6.69
CA ALA A 118 -15.23 9.14 6.48
C ALA A 118 -16.15 10.04 7.32
N LEU A 119 -15.84 10.22 8.61
CA LEU A 119 -16.57 11.11 9.52
C LEU A 119 -16.51 12.57 9.05
N ALA A 120 -15.33 13.07 8.68
CA ALA A 120 -15.15 14.43 8.17
C ALA A 120 -15.95 14.69 6.86
N LEU A 121 -16.21 13.67 6.06
CA LEU A 121 -17.04 13.72 4.86
C LEU A 121 -18.53 13.48 5.15
N GLY A 122 -18.93 13.37 6.41
CA GLY A 122 -20.33 13.15 6.82
C GLY A 122 -20.90 11.79 6.37
N LYS A 123 -20.06 10.77 6.20
CA LYS A 123 -20.52 9.44 5.80
C LYS A 123 -21.15 8.72 6.99
N LYS A 124 -22.30 8.06 6.78
CA LYS A 124 -22.97 7.28 7.81
C LYS A 124 -22.20 6.00 8.11
N PRO A 125 -21.72 5.78 9.35
CA PRO A 125 -21.03 4.56 9.72
C PRO A 125 -22.02 3.45 10.13
N LEU A 126 -21.70 2.21 9.75
CA LEU A 126 -22.30 0.97 10.28
C LEU A 126 -21.15 0.09 10.78
N VAL A 127 -21.13 -0.19 12.07
CA VAL A 127 -20.07 -0.98 12.71
C VAL A 127 -20.39 -2.47 12.56
N VAL A 128 -19.41 -3.25 12.10
CA VAL A 128 -19.52 -4.71 11.99
C VAL A 128 -18.42 -5.34 12.84
N VAL A 129 -18.80 -5.90 13.98
CA VAL A 129 -17.90 -6.64 14.88
C VAL A 129 -17.79 -8.07 14.36
N ASN A 130 -16.66 -8.40 13.74
CA ASN A 130 -16.43 -9.67 13.05
C ASN A 130 -15.64 -10.66 13.89
N LYS A 131 -15.70 -11.94 13.50
CA LYS A 131 -15.02 -13.06 14.16
C LYS A 131 -15.52 -13.31 15.61
N ILE A 132 -16.79 -13.08 15.85
CA ILE A 132 -17.41 -13.35 17.17
C ILE A 132 -17.36 -14.84 17.57
N ASP A 133 -17.13 -15.73 16.61
CA ASP A 133 -16.91 -17.16 16.81
C ASP A 133 -15.51 -17.52 17.32
N ARG A 134 -14.57 -16.56 17.39
CA ARG A 134 -13.20 -16.78 17.84
C ARG A 134 -13.15 -16.98 19.36
N PRO A 135 -12.41 -18.00 19.88
CA PRO A 135 -12.17 -18.12 21.32
C PRO A 135 -11.51 -16.86 21.89
N GLY A 136 -12.09 -16.31 22.97
CA GLY A 136 -11.63 -15.07 23.58
C GLY A 136 -12.14 -13.79 22.91
N ALA A 137 -13.12 -13.89 22.01
CA ALA A 137 -13.81 -12.72 21.50
C ALA A 137 -14.50 -11.94 22.63
N ARG A 138 -14.43 -10.59 22.56
CA ARG A 138 -14.97 -9.64 23.54
C ARG A 138 -15.81 -8.57 22.83
N PRO A 139 -16.88 -8.96 22.15
CA PRO A 139 -17.59 -8.08 21.21
C PRO A 139 -18.17 -6.82 21.88
N GLU A 140 -18.62 -6.87 23.14
CA GLU A 140 -19.18 -5.72 23.86
C GLU A 140 -18.07 -4.70 24.17
N GLU A 141 -16.93 -5.15 24.72
CA GLU A 141 -15.79 -4.27 25.00
C GLU A 141 -15.25 -3.61 23.72
N VAL A 142 -15.27 -4.33 22.58
CA VAL A 142 -14.85 -3.77 21.29
C VAL A 142 -15.81 -2.68 20.82
N VAL A 143 -17.11 -2.77 21.09
CA VAL A 143 -18.05 -1.69 20.79
C VAL A 143 -17.75 -0.44 21.61
N ASP A 144 -17.40 -0.59 22.89
CA ASP A 144 -16.98 0.51 23.75
C ASP A 144 -15.66 1.15 23.22
N GLU A 145 -14.68 0.33 22.79
CA GLU A 145 -13.46 0.83 22.14
C GLU A 145 -13.75 1.60 20.85
N VAL A 146 -14.74 1.16 20.07
CA VAL A 146 -15.18 1.88 18.86
C VAL A 146 -15.81 3.22 19.25
N LEU A 147 -16.65 3.27 20.27
CA LEU A 147 -17.26 4.50 20.76
C LEU A 147 -16.20 5.50 21.21
N ASP A 148 -15.22 5.05 22.00
CA ASP A 148 -14.10 5.89 22.44
C ASP A 148 -13.31 6.44 21.24
N LEU A 149 -13.08 5.60 20.22
CA LEU A 149 -12.41 6.02 18.99
C LEU A 149 -13.23 7.11 18.25
N PHE A 150 -14.55 6.99 18.16
CA PHE A 150 -15.39 7.99 17.50
C PHE A 150 -15.35 9.32 18.25
N ILE A 151 -15.43 9.31 19.58
CA ILE A 151 -15.32 10.49 20.44
C ILE A 151 -13.96 11.17 20.20
N GLU A 152 -12.87 10.40 20.20
CA GLU A 152 -11.51 10.89 20.00
C GLU A 152 -11.31 11.52 18.61
N LEU A 153 -11.98 10.97 17.59
CA LEU A 153 -11.94 11.49 16.21
C LEU A 153 -12.86 12.70 16.00
N GLY A 154 -13.61 13.12 17.02
CA GLY A 154 -14.49 14.28 16.97
C GLY A 154 -15.81 14.02 16.23
N ALA A 155 -16.34 12.80 16.32
CA ALA A 155 -17.66 12.46 15.79
C ALA A 155 -18.75 13.33 16.43
N ASP A 156 -19.78 13.69 15.67
CA ASP A 156 -20.95 14.38 16.17
C ASP A 156 -21.95 13.41 16.83
N ASP A 157 -22.98 13.96 17.51
CA ASP A 157 -23.97 13.17 18.25
C ASP A 157 -24.68 12.13 17.37
N GLU A 158 -24.95 12.45 16.08
CA GLU A 158 -25.59 11.52 15.15
C GLU A 158 -24.65 10.37 14.73
N GLN A 159 -23.37 10.66 14.63
CA GLN A 159 -22.34 9.67 14.32
C GLN A 159 -22.01 8.77 15.51
N LEU A 160 -22.17 9.24 16.75
CA LEU A 160 -21.99 8.44 17.96
C LEU A 160 -23.12 7.42 18.17
N GLU A 161 -24.30 7.64 17.59
CA GLU A 161 -25.42 6.69 17.58
C GLU A 161 -25.26 5.67 16.41
N PHE A 162 -24.07 5.12 16.23
CA PHE A 162 -23.82 4.16 15.15
C PHE A 162 -24.50 2.81 15.40
N PRO A 163 -25.12 2.20 14.37
CA PRO A 163 -25.66 0.85 14.46
C PRO A 163 -24.53 -0.19 14.47
N VAL A 164 -24.76 -1.29 15.21
CA VAL A 164 -23.81 -2.40 15.35
C VAL A 164 -24.41 -3.70 14.81
N VAL A 165 -23.62 -4.46 14.06
CA VAL A 165 -23.92 -5.82 13.63
C VAL A 165 -22.77 -6.73 14.03
N TYR A 166 -23.08 -7.89 14.61
CA TYR A 166 -22.11 -8.90 14.98
C TYR A 166 -22.05 -9.96 13.90
N ALA A 167 -20.85 -10.36 13.47
CA ALA A 167 -20.71 -11.27 12.35
C ALA A 167 -19.59 -12.30 12.56
N SER A 168 -19.75 -13.44 11.89
CA SER A 168 -18.66 -14.36 11.59
C SER A 168 -18.56 -14.52 10.07
N GLY A 169 -17.65 -13.78 9.45
CA GLY A 169 -17.39 -13.89 8.01
C GLY A 169 -16.97 -15.30 7.60
N ARG A 170 -16.25 -16.03 8.47
CA ARG A 170 -15.84 -17.41 8.20
C ARG A 170 -17.00 -18.39 8.24
N ALA A 171 -17.89 -18.26 9.24
CA ALA A 171 -19.06 -19.15 9.39
C ALA A 171 -20.26 -18.70 8.53
N GLY A 172 -20.21 -17.49 7.94
CA GLY A 172 -21.21 -16.98 7.01
C GLY A 172 -22.52 -16.52 7.65
N TYR A 173 -22.47 -15.97 8.85
CA TYR A 173 -23.66 -15.44 9.53
C TYR A 173 -23.44 -14.06 10.17
N ALA A 174 -24.54 -13.36 10.38
CA ALA A 174 -24.61 -12.11 11.13
C ALA A 174 -25.76 -12.16 12.15
N SER A 175 -25.68 -11.34 13.20
CA SER A 175 -26.67 -11.18 14.26
C SER A 175 -26.71 -9.73 14.76
N LEU A 176 -27.82 -9.31 15.34
CA LEU A 176 -27.94 -8.03 16.05
C LEU A 176 -27.61 -8.14 17.55
N ASP A 177 -27.43 -9.36 18.04
CA ASP A 177 -27.08 -9.67 19.42
C ASP A 177 -25.81 -10.55 19.44
N PRO A 178 -24.75 -10.18 20.19
CA PRO A 178 -23.48 -10.93 20.21
C PRO A 178 -23.61 -12.35 20.76
N HIS A 179 -24.65 -12.62 21.55
CA HIS A 179 -24.88 -13.94 22.18
C HIS A 179 -25.80 -14.84 21.35
N VAL A 180 -26.41 -14.33 20.26
CA VAL A 180 -27.29 -15.09 19.39
C VAL A 180 -26.54 -15.54 18.14
N HIS A 181 -26.42 -16.83 17.97
CA HIS A 181 -25.80 -17.41 16.78
C HIS A 181 -26.73 -17.24 15.55
N GLY A 182 -26.28 -16.48 14.57
CA GLY A 182 -27.00 -16.26 13.32
C GLY A 182 -26.98 -17.47 12.39
N THR A 183 -27.79 -17.45 11.36
CA THR A 183 -27.88 -18.49 10.34
C THR A 183 -27.38 -18.06 8.96
N ASP A 184 -27.48 -16.78 8.68
CA ASP A 184 -27.11 -16.18 7.39
C ASP A 184 -26.70 -14.70 7.55
N MET A 185 -26.34 -14.04 6.44
CA MET A 185 -25.95 -12.62 6.42
C MET A 185 -27.13 -11.64 6.29
N LYS A 186 -28.37 -12.12 6.32
CA LYS A 186 -29.55 -11.23 6.17
C LYS A 186 -29.58 -10.08 7.17
N PRO A 187 -29.26 -10.25 8.48
CA PRO A 187 -29.26 -9.14 9.41
C PRO A 187 -28.33 -7.99 8.97
N LEU A 188 -27.19 -8.29 8.38
CA LEU A 188 -26.27 -7.28 7.85
C LEU A 188 -26.85 -6.59 6.60
N PHE A 189 -27.43 -7.33 5.67
CA PHE A 189 -28.09 -6.74 4.51
C PHE A 189 -29.23 -5.80 4.91
N GLU A 190 -30.06 -6.22 5.86
CA GLU A 190 -31.20 -5.42 6.33
C GLU A 190 -30.73 -4.14 7.02
N LYS A 191 -29.69 -4.22 7.86
CA LYS A 191 -29.09 -3.04 8.46
C LYS A 191 -28.47 -2.09 7.43
N ILE A 192 -27.82 -2.58 6.40
CA ILE A 192 -27.33 -1.74 5.29
C ILE A 192 -28.49 -0.99 4.63
N LEU A 193 -29.62 -1.66 4.37
CA LEU A 193 -30.79 -1.01 3.76
C LEU A 193 -31.47 0.02 4.67
N GLU A 194 -31.50 -0.23 5.98
CA GLU A 194 -32.10 0.63 6.99
C GLU A 194 -31.26 1.89 7.26
N GLU A 195 -29.95 1.72 7.46
CA GLU A 195 -29.07 2.76 8.01
C GLU A 195 -28.33 3.57 6.95
N ILE A 196 -27.89 2.90 5.88
CA ILE A 196 -27.16 3.62 4.83
C ILE A 196 -28.14 4.42 3.97
N PRO A 197 -27.94 5.74 3.84
CA PRO A 197 -28.84 6.55 3.05
C PRO A 197 -28.81 6.16 1.56
N ALA A 198 -29.99 6.21 0.94
CA ALA A 198 -30.08 6.09 -0.52
C ALA A 198 -29.56 7.38 -1.21
N PRO A 199 -28.94 7.28 -2.40
CA PRO A 199 -28.48 8.44 -3.15
C PRO A 199 -29.57 9.50 -3.34
N ARG A 200 -29.23 10.77 -3.13
CA ARG A 200 -30.14 11.91 -3.27
C ARG A 200 -29.59 12.90 -4.28
N GLY A 201 -30.47 13.42 -5.15
CA GLY A 201 -30.09 14.40 -6.16
C GLY A 201 -31.23 14.71 -7.09
N ASP A 202 -30.95 15.37 -8.22
CA ASP A 202 -31.89 15.63 -9.28
C ASP A 202 -31.70 14.55 -10.39
N MET A 203 -32.68 13.63 -10.49
CA MET A 203 -32.63 12.55 -11.48
C MET A 203 -32.84 13.05 -12.91
N ASN A 204 -33.54 14.18 -13.07
CA ASN A 204 -33.89 14.76 -14.38
C ASN A 204 -32.99 15.94 -14.76
N GLY A 205 -32.05 16.30 -13.90
CA GLY A 205 -31.10 17.38 -14.13
C GLY A 205 -30.05 17.06 -15.18
N PRO A 206 -29.29 18.06 -15.61
CA PRO A 206 -28.16 17.86 -16.53
C PRO A 206 -27.09 16.97 -15.89
N LEU A 207 -26.45 16.14 -16.71
CA LEU A 207 -25.46 15.15 -16.27
C LEU A 207 -24.30 15.78 -15.47
N GLN A 208 -24.00 15.20 -14.34
CA GLN A 208 -22.73 15.32 -13.61
C GLN A 208 -22.22 13.94 -13.24
N LEU A 209 -21.06 13.54 -13.76
CA LEU A 209 -20.39 12.27 -13.47
C LEU A 209 -18.97 12.57 -13.01
N LEU A 210 -18.69 12.33 -11.73
CA LEU A 210 -17.36 12.52 -11.14
C LEU A 210 -16.53 11.24 -11.30
N PHE A 211 -15.35 11.37 -11.91
CA PHE A 211 -14.42 10.24 -12.05
C PHE A 211 -13.48 10.16 -10.85
N SER A 212 -13.57 9.06 -10.12
CA SER A 212 -12.78 8.80 -8.90
C SER A 212 -11.66 7.79 -9.11
N ASN A 213 -11.73 6.98 -10.16
CA ASN A 213 -10.69 5.99 -10.48
C ASN A 213 -10.54 5.84 -12.00
N ILE A 214 -9.38 5.35 -12.43
CA ILE A 214 -9.09 5.04 -13.83
C ILE A 214 -8.57 3.62 -13.92
N ASP A 215 -9.06 2.90 -14.93
CA ASP A 215 -8.56 1.60 -15.34
C ASP A 215 -8.14 1.64 -16.81
N TYR A 216 -7.45 0.63 -17.26
CA TYR A 216 -6.97 0.54 -18.62
C TYR A 216 -7.24 -0.85 -19.20
N ASP A 217 -7.81 -0.87 -20.39
CA ASP A 217 -8.04 -2.09 -21.16
C ASP A 217 -7.30 -1.97 -22.51
N GLU A 218 -6.65 -3.05 -22.95
CA GLU A 218 -5.83 -3.02 -24.18
C GLU A 218 -6.65 -2.77 -25.45
N TYR A 219 -7.97 -3.06 -25.44
CA TYR A 219 -8.85 -2.91 -26.58
C TYR A 219 -9.64 -1.60 -26.60
N VAL A 220 -10.10 -1.15 -25.42
CA VAL A 220 -10.93 0.05 -25.30
C VAL A 220 -10.18 1.25 -24.76
N GLY A 221 -8.92 1.07 -24.36
CA GLY A 221 -8.07 2.12 -23.82
C GLY A 221 -8.43 2.50 -22.37
N ARG A 222 -8.34 3.79 -22.06
CA ARG A 222 -8.60 4.32 -20.72
C ARG A 222 -10.09 4.24 -20.38
N ILE A 223 -10.40 3.74 -19.18
CA ILE A 223 -11.74 3.56 -18.63
C ILE A 223 -11.84 4.39 -17.35
N GLY A 224 -12.71 5.38 -17.33
CA GLY A 224 -13.00 6.17 -16.14
C GLY A 224 -14.07 5.48 -15.28
N ILE A 225 -13.79 5.30 -13.99
CA ILE A 225 -14.76 4.79 -13.02
C ILE A 225 -15.20 5.95 -12.14
N GLY A 226 -16.51 6.13 -12.02
CA GLY A 226 -17.05 7.24 -11.28
C GLY A 226 -18.52 7.07 -10.90
N ARG A 227 -19.05 8.04 -10.16
CA ARG A 227 -20.43 8.10 -9.72
C ARG A 227 -21.21 9.17 -10.47
N VAL A 228 -22.40 8.82 -10.91
CA VAL A 228 -23.36 9.79 -11.44
C VAL A 228 -23.96 10.56 -10.26
N GLU A 229 -23.59 11.83 -10.13
CA GLU A 229 -24.04 12.69 -9.02
C GLU A 229 -25.34 13.44 -9.34
N ARG A 230 -25.65 13.62 -10.62
CA ARG A 230 -26.88 14.24 -11.11
C ARG A 230 -27.24 13.74 -12.50
N GLY A 231 -28.54 13.60 -12.77
CA GLY A 231 -29.07 13.26 -14.09
C GLY A 231 -28.82 11.82 -14.48
N SER A 232 -28.59 11.61 -15.76
CA SER A 232 -28.35 10.29 -16.36
C SER A 232 -27.33 10.39 -17.49
N CYS A 233 -26.65 9.27 -17.79
CA CYS A 233 -25.78 9.11 -18.94
C CYS A 233 -26.16 7.87 -19.75
N ARG A 234 -25.83 7.87 -21.06
CA ARG A 234 -26.10 6.76 -21.98
C ARG A 234 -25.00 6.58 -23.01
N VAL A 235 -24.91 5.39 -23.55
CA VAL A 235 -24.01 5.08 -24.65
C VAL A 235 -24.31 6.00 -25.84
N GLY A 236 -23.27 6.53 -26.46
CA GLY A 236 -23.39 7.45 -27.60
C GLY A 236 -23.64 8.91 -27.23
N GLN A 237 -23.80 9.25 -25.95
CA GLN A 237 -24.03 10.63 -25.49
C GLN A 237 -22.76 11.48 -25.65
N ASN A 238 -22.94 12.70 -26.14
CA ASN A 238 -21.90 13.71 -26.12
C ASN A 238 -21.86 14.34 -24.73
N ILE A 239 -20.65 14.55 -24.22
CA ILE A 239 -20.38 15.14 -22.92
C ILE A 239 -19.28 16.19 -23.05
N THR A 240 -19.17 17.06 -22.08
CA THR A 240 -18.01 17.93 -21.90
C THR A 240 -17.24 17.48 -20.67
N LEU A 241 -15.99 17.09 -20.85
CA LEU A 241 -15.07 16.83 -19.76
C LEU A 241 -14.52 18.16 -19.24
N CYS A 242 -14.76 18.43 -17.98
CA CYS A 242 -14.24 19.61 -17.27
C CYS A 242 -12.96 19.19 -16.54
N HIS A 243 -11.82 19.67 -17.01
CA HIS A 243 -10.51 19.37 -16.45
C HIS A 243 -10.22 20.21 -15.20
N ASN A 244 -9.30 19.73 -14.38
CA ASN A 244 -8.91 20.37 -13.11
C ASN A 244 -8.20 21.73 -13.31
N ASP A 245 -7.60 21.95 -14.47
CA ASP A 245 -6.99 23.23 -14.86
C ASP A 245 -7.99 24.27 -15.39
N GLY A 246 -9.29 23.91 -15.39
CA GLY A 246 -10.39 24.74 -15.91
C GLY A 246 -10.60 24.62 -17.41
N SER A 247 -9.79 23.86 -18.13
CA SER A 247 -10.00 23.58 -19.55
C SER A 247 -11.19 22.62 -19.75
N ARG A 248 -11.79 22.66 -20.93
CA ARG A 248 -13.00 21.91 -21.30
C ARG A 248 -12.80 21.19 -22.61
N LYS A 249 -13.14 19.91 -22.67
CA LYS A 249 -13.01 19.11 -23.88
C LYS A 249 -14.26 18.30 -24.14
N ASN A 250 -14.75 18.36 -25.36
CA ASN A 250 -15.88 17.54 -25.79
C ASN A 250 -15.42 16.09 -25.99
N ALA A 251 -16.20 15.18 -25.49
CA ALA A 251 -15.98 13.75 -25.61
C ALA A 251 -17.31 13.03 -25.85
N LYS A 252 -17.23 11.73 -26.13
CA LYS A 252 -18.41 10.89 -26.36
C LYS A 252 -18.26 9.60 -25.57
N ILE A 253 -19.31 9.20 -24.86
CA ILE A 253 -19.38 7.91 -24.19
C ILE A 253 -19.50 6.82 -25.26
N THR A 254 -18.45 6.02 -25.43
CA THR A 254 -18.47 4.93 -26.42
C THR A 254 -19.01 3.63 -25.83
N LYS A 255 -18.66 3.32 -24.58
CA LYS A 255 -19.20 2.20 -23.82
C LYS A 255 -19.46 2.63 -22.38
N LEU A 256 -20.49 2.05 -21.81
CA LEU A 256 -20.90 2.24 -20.43
C LEU A 256 -21.04 0.88 -19.77
N TYR A 257 -20.47 0.71 -18.59
CA TYR A 257 -20.55 -0.52 -17.83
C TYR A 257 -21.09 -0.26 -16.43
N GLN A 258 -21.84 -1.19 -15.91
CA GLN A 258 -22.21 -1.28 -14.49
C GLN A 258 -21.53 -2.50 -13.86
N PHE A 259 -21.50 -2.55 -12.53
CA PHE A 259 -20.95 -3.67 -11.78
C PHE A 259 -22.05 -4.64 -11.39
N GLU A 260 -21.83 -5.93 -11.65
CA GLU A 260 -22.67 -7.05 -11.22
C GLU A 260 -21.75 -8.15 -10.66
N GLY A 261 -21.82 -8.40 -9.35
CA GLY A 261 -20.78 -9.14 -8.68
C GLY A 261 -19.43 -8.48 -8.91
N LEU A 262 -18.46 -9.24 -9.34
CA LEU A 262 -17.10 -8.76 -9.68
C LEU A 262 -16.93 -8.37 -11.16
N LYS A 263 -17.96 -8.57 -11.98
CA LYS A 263 -17.88 -8.36 -13.43
C LYS A 263 -18.39 -6.97 -13.80
N ARG A 264 -17.80 -6.41 -14.84
CA ARG A 264 -18.34 -5.26 -15.56
C ARG A 264 -19.28 -5.75 -16.65
N VAL A 265 -20.53 -5.31 -16.59
CA VAL A 265 -21.57 -5.67 -17.57
C VAL A 265 -21.91 -4.43 -18.39
N GLU A 266 -21.96 -4.57 -19.71
CA GLU A 266 -22.34 -3.46 -20.59
C GLU A 266 -23.79 -3.04 -20.28
N SER A 267 -23.98 -1.72 -20.18
CA SER A 267 -25.28 -1.10 -19.91
C SER A 267 -25.55 -0.02 -20.93
N GLU A 268 -26.80 0.17 -21.31
CA GLU A 268 -27.20 1.23 -22.25
C GLU A 268 -27.27 2.60 -21.59
N SER A 269 -27.61 2.62 -20.29
CA SER A 269 -27.77 3.87 -19.52
C SER A 269 -27.48 3.67 -18.04
N ALA A 270 -27.18 4.79 -17.37
CA ALA A 270 -27.04 4.87 -15.92
C ALA A 270 -27.58 6.21 -15.43
N MET A 271 -27.96 6.29 -14.17
CA MET A 271 -28.58 7.47 -13.57
C MET A 271 -28.02 7.76 -12.17
N LEU A 272 -28.49 8.84 -11.58
CA LEU A 272 -28.15 9.32 -10.24
C LEU A 272 -27.81 8.17 -9.28
N GLY A 273 -26.65 8.25 -8.65
CA GLY A 273 -26.14 7.30 -7.66
C GLY A 273 -25.43 6.08 -8.26
N ASP A 274 -25.59 5.76 -9.54
CA ASP A 274 -24.89 4.62 -10.14
C ASP A 274 -23.37 4.83 -10.16
N ILE A 275 -22.64 3.80 -9.74
CA ILE A 275 -21.19 3.69 -9.96
C ILE A 275 -20.99 3.00 -11.30
N VAL A 276 -20.33 3.68 -12.22
CA VAL A 276 -20.19 3.26 -13.62
C VAL A 276 -18.73 3.27 -14.06
N ALA A 277 -18.43 2.47 -15.08
CA ALA A 277 -17.19 2.54 -15.81
C ALA A 277 -17.47 3.00 -17.26
N VAL A 278 -16.78 4.03 -17.72
CA VAL A 278 -17.02 4.72 -18.99
C VAL A 278 -15.78 4.70 -19.85
N SER A 279 -15.90 4.35 -21.12
CA SER A 279 -14.84 4.46 -22.13
C SER A 279 -15.17 5.47 -23.24
N GLY A 280 -14.12 5.89 -23.99
CA GLY A 280 -14.26 6.87 -25.07
C GLY A 280 -13.70 8.24 -24.72
N ILE A 281 -13.15 8.41 -23.52
CA ILE A 281 -12.55 9.65 -23.04
C ILE A 281 -11.04 9.45 -22.93
N THR A 282 -10.27 9.94 -23.90
CA THR A 282 -8.83 9.65 -24.00
C THR A 282 -7.98 10.37 -22.96
N ASP A 283 -8.33 11.60 -22.61
CA ASP A 283 -7.51 12.49 -21.76
C ASP A 283 -8.09 12.63 -20.35
N LEU A 284 -8.83 11.64 -19.93
CA LEU A 284 -9.46 11.62 -18.61
C LEU A 284 -8.43 11.54 -17.49
N ASN A 285 -8.58 12.41 -16.48
CA ASN A 285 -7.86 12.30 -15.21
C ASN A 285 -8.82 12.12 -14.04
N ILE A 286 -8.29 11.67 -12.92
CA ILE A 286 -9.08 11.49 -11.70
C ILE A 286 -9.47 12.85 -11.13
N GLY A 287 -10.70 12.94 -10.58
CA GLY A 287 -11.28 14.16 -10.04
C GLY A 287 -11.94 15.06 -11.07
N GLU A 288 -11.88 14.69 -12.35
CA GLU A 288 -12.57 15.43 -13.41
C GLU A 288 -14.04 15.06 -13.49
N THR A 289 -14.86 16.02 -13.96
CA THR A 289 -16.30 15.85 -14.08
C THR A 289 -16.71 15.82 -15.54
N ALA A 290 -17.43 14.77 -15.95
CA ALA A 290 -18.17 14.78 -17.20
C ALA A 290 -19.52 15.45 -16.98
N CYS A 291 -19.76 16.52 -17.74
CA CYS A 291 -20.97 17.33 -17.66
C CYS A 291 -21.77 17.26 -18.97
N ASP A 292 -23.05 17.66 -18.87
CA ASP A 292 -23.85 18.01 -20.04
C ASP A 292 -23.17 19.14 -20.82
N PRO A 293 -23.11 19.08 -22.18
CA PRO A 293 -22.44 20.11 -22.98
C PRO A 293 -23.01 21.54 -22.81
N GLU A 294 -24.31 21.68 -22.50
CA GLU A 294 -24.96 22.96 -22.29
C GLU A 294 -24.87 23.45 -20.84
N HIS A 295 -24.70 22.52 -19.87
CA HIS A 295 -24.65 22.80 -18.45
C HIS A 295 -23.34 22.26 -17.83
N GLN A 296 -22.26 23.01 -18.01
CA GLN A 296 -20.92 22.63 -17.61
C GLN A 296 -20.62 23.08 -16.17
N GLU A 297 -21.11 22.32 -15.20
CA GLU A 297 -20.97 22.56 -13.77
C GLU A 297 -20.06 21.50 -13.15
N PRO A 298 -18.71 21.67 -13.12
CA PRO A 298 -17.82 20.69 -12.53
C PRO A 298 -18.01 20.62 -11.02
N LEU A 299 -17.89 19.42 -10.48
CA LEU A 299 -17.87 19.18 -9.04
C LEU A 299 -16.52 19.62 -8.45
N PRO A 300 -16.46 19.93 -7.13
CA PRO A 300 -15.21 20.30 -6.48
C PRO A 300 -14.15 19.22 -6.66
N PHE A 301 -12.98 19.63 -7.08
CA PHE A 301 -11.85 18.73 -7.26
C PHE A 301 -11.32 18.22 -5.92
N VAL A 302 -11.17 16.90 -5.81
CA VAL A 302 -10.46 16.30 -4.69
C VAL A 302 -8.96 16.39 -4.96
N LYS A 303 -8.26 17.19 -4.17
CA LYS A 303 -6.81 17.33 -4.30
C LYS A 303 -6.15 15.98 -4.01
N ILE A 304 -5.49 15.42 -5.03
CA ILE A 304 -4.67 14.23 -4.85
C ILE A 304 -3.43 14.65 -4.09
N ASP A 305 -3.15 13.97 -2.97
CA ASP A 305 -1.92 14.23 -2.24
C ASP A 305 -0.69 13.96 -3.10
N GLU A 306 0.29 14.82 -3.01
CA GLU A 306 1.52 14.71 -3.78
C GLU A 306 2.42 13.58 -3.27
N PRO A 307 3.25 12.99 -4.14
CA PRO A 307 4.26 12.04 -3.72
C PRO A 307 5.20 12.62 -2.65
N THR A 308 5.57 11.80 -1.67
CA THR A 308 6.47 12.18 -0.56
C THR A 308 7.84 11.53 -0.65
N VAL A 309 7.96 10.44 -1.41
CA VAL A 309 9.19 9.67 -1.58
C VAL A 309 9.51 9.49 -3.05
N SER A 310 10.78 9.52 -3.41
CA SER A 310 11.26 9.27 -4.77
C SER A 310 12.47 8.34 -4.76
N MET A 311 12.65 7.58 -5.83
CA MET A 311 13.83 6.75 -6.08
C MET A 311 14.17 6.69 -7.57
N LEU A 312 15.39 6.28 -7.88
CA LEU A 312 15.83 6.11 -9.26
C LEU A 312 15.62 4.67 -9.70
N PHE A 313 15.04 4.50 -10.87
CA PHE A 313 14.96 3.24 -11.62
C PHE A 313 15.93 3.32 -12.79
N MET A 314 16.83 2.37 -12.89
CA MET A 314 17.93 2.41 -13.85
C MET A 314 18.04 1.07 -14.58
N VAL A 315 18.57 1.10 -15.78
CA VAL A 315 18.99 -0.11 -16.47
C VAL A 315 20.04 -0.84 -15.63
N ASN A 316 19.91 -2.15 -15.51
CA ASN A 316 20.91 -2.97 -14.82
C ASN A 316 22.21 -3.01 -15.65
N ASP A 317 23.28 -2.47 -15.08
CA ASP A 317 24.65 -2.46 -15.66
C ASP A 317 25.64 -3.34 -14.87
N SER A 318 25.12 -4.23 -14.01
CA SER A 318 25.93 -5.17 -13.26
C SER A 318 26.61 -6.20 -14.16
N PRO A 319 27.67 -6.89 -13.70
CA PRO A 319 28.28 -7.99 -14.43
C PRO A 319 27.34 -9.16 -14.76
N PHE A 320 26.18 -9.23 -14.09
CA PHE A 320 25.15 -10.25 -14.32
C PHE A 320 23.94 -9.74 -15.12
N ALA A 321 24.02 -8.52 -15.63
CA ALA A 321 22.94 -7.91 -16.40
C ALA A 321 22.50 -8.77 -17.59
N GLY A 322 21.18 -8.89 -17.79
CA GLY A 322 20.59 -9.62 -18.92
C GLY A 322 20.57 -11.13 -18.81
N ARG A 323 21.02 -11.71 -17.69
CA ARG A 323 21.04 -13.17 -17.51
C ARG A 323 19.68 -13.76 -17.12
N GLU A 324 18.85 -13.00 -16.43
CA GLU A 324 17.63 -13.50 -15.81
C GLU A 324 16.36 -12.82 -16.34
N GLY A 325 16.43 -11.54 -16.71
CA GLY A 325 15.30 -10.76 -17.19
C GLY A 325 15.05 -10.88 -18.69
N LYS A 326 13.78 -10.78 -19.08
CA LYS A 326 13.36 -10.67 -20.48
C LYS A 326 13.39 -9.21 -20.97
N TYR A 327 12.97 -8.29 -20.11
CA TYR A 327 12.85 -6.87 -20.41
C TYR A 327 13.93 -6.10 -19.64
N VAL A 328 15.05 -5.82 -20.32
CA VAL A 328 16.27 -5.29 -19.70
C VAL A 328 16.69 -3.93 -20.26
N THR A 329 16.04 -3.43 -21.32
CA THR A 329 16.43 -2.20 -21.99
C THR A 329 15.74 -0.98 -21.41
N SER A 330 16.37 0.19 -21.53
CA SER A 330 15.81 1.49 -21.14
C SER A 330 14.43 1.71 -21.76
N ARG A 331 14.24 1.37 -23.04
CA ARG A 331 12.96 1.47 -23.73
C ARG A 331 11.85 0.65 -23.05
N ASN A 332 12.16 -0.58 -22.64
CA ASN A 332 11.18 -1.46 -21.98
C ASN A 332 10.80 -0.92 -20.60
N ILE A 333 11.81 -0.52 -19.80
CA ILE A 333 11.62 0.05 -18.46
C ILE A 333 10.80 1.33 -18.57
N ARG A 334 11.17 2.26 -19.47
CA ARG A 334 10.44 3.49 -19.75
C ARG A 334 8.97 3.22 -20.07
N ALA A 335 8.71 2.38 -21.06
CA ALA A 335 7.34 2.07 -21.49
C ALA A 335 6.50 1.51 -20.32
N ARG A 336 7.08 0.65 -19.49
CA ARG A 336 6.39 0.06 -18.34
C ARG A 336 6.11 1.10 -17.25
N LEU A 337 7.08 1.95 -16.91
CA LEU A 337 6.92 2.99 -15.90
C LEU A 337 5.87 4.04 -16.31
N PHE A 338 5.88 4.48 -17.56
CA PHE A 338 4.89 5.43 -18.07
C PHE A 338 3.49 4.81 -18.17
N LYS A 339 3.39 3.50 -18.49
CA LYS A 339 2.10 2.78 -18.45
C LYS A 339 1.53 2.73 -17.01
N GLU A 340 2.38 2.61 -15.99
CA GLU A 340 1.91 2.63 -14.59
C GLU A 340 1.23 3.95 -14.22
N VAL A 341 1.79 5.07 -14.65
CA VAL A 341 1.23 6.41 -14.34
C VAL A 341 -0.13 6.64 -15.01
N GLU A 342 -0.46 5.90 -16.08
CA GLU A 342 -1.79 6.02 -16.71
C GLU A 342 -2.92 5.56 -15.80
N THR A 343 -2.65 4.61 -14.90
CA THR A 343 -3.64 4.07 -13.96
C THR A 343 -3.38 4.51 -12.51
N ASN A 344 -2.14 4.77 -12.15
CA ASN A 344 -1.71 5.13 -10.80
C ASN A 344 -1.35 6.62 -10.72
N VAL A 345 -2.36 7.45 -10.46
CA VAL A 345 -2.21 8.91 -10.40
C VAL A 345 -1.44 9.42 -9.18
N ALA A 346 -1.24 8.58 -8.16
CA ALA A 346 -0.43 8.91 -6.99
C ALA A 346 1.08 8.73 -7.25
N MET A 347 1.44 8.30 -8.45
CA MET A 347 2.82 8.09 -8.88
C MET A 347 3.21 9.11 -9.96
N ARG A 348 4.47 9.54 -9.94
CA ARG A 348 5.05 10.37 -11.00
C ARG A 348 6.31 9.70 -11.53
N VAL A 349 6.50 9.75 -12.82
CA VAL A 349 7.71 9.29 -13.51
C VAL A 349 8.30 10.45 -14.29
N GLU A 350 9.54 10.77 -14.01
CA GLU A 350 10.30 11.85 -14.66
C GLU A 350 11.54 11.26 -15.34
N GLU A 351 11.83 11.71 -16.55
CA GLU A 351 13.10 11.42 -17.21
C GLU A 351 14.21 12.23 -16.54
N THR A 352 15.40 11.67 -16.48
CA THR A 352 16.60 12.36 -15.95
C THR A 352 17.52 12.76 -17.11
N ASP A 353 18.63 13.42 -16.82
CA ASP A 353 19.67 13.72 -17.81
C ASP A 353 20.29 12.48 -18.44
N SER A 354 20.14 11.31 -17.80
CA SER A 354 20.57 10.00 -18.31
C SER A 354 19.40 9.28 -18.96
N ALA A 355 19.57 8.85 -20.21
CA ALA A 355 18.57 8.07 -20.96
C ALA A 355 18.23 6.70 -20.32
N ASP A 356 19.08 6.20 -19.43
CA ASP A 356 18.95 4.89 -18.77
C ASP A 356 18.45 5.01 -17.31
N THR A 357 18.05 6.21 -16.88
CA THR A 357 17.65 6.49 -15.50
C THR A 357 16.33 7.26 -15.48
N PHE A 358 15.40 6.78 -14.66
CA PHE A 358 14.07 7.40 -14.45
C PHE A 358 13.89 7.68 -12.98
N LYS A 359 13.40 8.89 -12.64
CA LYS A 359 13.00 9.21 -11.29
C LYS A 359 11.53 8.85 -11.10
N VAL A 360 11.26 7.95 -10.18
CA VAL A 360 9.91 7.53 -9.84
C VAL A 360 9.58 8.03 -8.44
N SER A 361 8.46 8.72 -8.33
CA SER A 361 7.97 9.30 -7.08
C SER A 361 6.64 8.67 -6.69
N GLY A 362 6.48 8.31 -5.42
CA GLY A 362 5.29 7.69 -4.86
C GLY A 362 4.99 8.21 -3.46
N ARG A 363 3.91 7.75 -2.86
CA ARG A 363 3.47 8.21 -1.54
C ARG A 363 4.29 7.68 -0.39
N GLY A 364 4.85 6.47 -0.54
CA GLY A 364 5.64 5.81 0.49
C GLY A 364 6.52 4.70 -0.08
N GLU A 365 7.33 4.10 0.79
CA GLU A 365 8.22 3.00 0.40
C GLU A 365 7.46 1.76 -0.06
N LEU A 366 6.34 1.43 0.60
CA LEU A 366 5.51 0.29 0.23
C LEU A 366 4.93 0.45 -1.18
N HIS A 367 4.48 1.64 -1.55
CA HIS A 367 3.95 1.93 -2.87
C HIS A 367 5.01 1.67 -3.97
N LEU A 368 6.25 2.12 -3.75
CA LEU A 368 7.36 1.89 -4.67
C LEU A 368 7.82 0.42 -4.69
N SER A 369 7.83 -0.26 -3.53
CA SER A 369 8.21 -1.69 -3.45
C SER A 369 7.21 -2.60 -4.16
N ILE A 370 5.92 -2.25 -4.15
CA ILE A 370 4.88 -2.97 -4.91
C ILE A 370 5.11 -2.83 -6.41
N LEU A 371 5.46 -1.63 -6.91
CA LEU A 371 5.81 -1.44 -8.31
C LEU A 371 7.02 -2.29 -8.71
N ILE A 372 8.08 -2.26 -7.89
CA ILE A 372 9.30 -3.05 -8.12
C ILE A 372 8.97 -4.55 -8.21
N GLU A 373 8.21 -5.06 -7.24
CA GLU A 373 7.84 -6.48 -7.21
C GLU A 373 6.93 -6.87 -8.38
N THR A 374 6.00 -5.99 -8.76
CA THR A 374 5.14 -6.20 -9.93
C THR A 374 5.95 -6.28 -11.21
N MET A 375 6.90 -5.36 -11.42
CA MET A 375 7.80 -5.38 -12.58
C MET A 375 8.69 -6.63 -12.58
N ARG A 376 9.21 -7.03 -11.40
CA ARG A 376 10.00 -8.25 -11.24
C ARG A 376 9.24 -9.50 -11.72
N ARG A 377 7.97 -9.66 -11.31
CA ARG A 377 7.08 -10.77 -11.71
C ARG A 377 6.71 -10.72 -13.20
N GLN A 378 6.72 -9.54 -13.80
CA GLN A 378 6.53 -9.35 -15.23
C GLN A 378 7.80 -9.60 -16.07
N ASN A 379 8.85 -10.19 -15.49
CA ASN A 379 10.13 -10.50 -16.12
C ASN A 379 10.98 -9.28 -16.52
N TYR A 380 10.82 -8.15 -15.82
CA TYR A 380 11.73 -7.01 -15.95
C TYR A 380 12.98 -7.23 -15.10
N GLU A 381 14.10 -6.72 -15.61
CA GLU A 381 15.37 -6.64 -14.88
C GLU A 381 15.85 -5.19 -14.91
N PHE A 382 16.15 -4.65 -13.73
CA PHE A 382 16.56 -3.27 -13.54
C PHE A 382 17.26 -3.12 -12.19
N GLN A 383 17.75 -1.93 -11.91
CA GLN A 383 18.30 -1.60 -10.59
C GLN A 383 17.66 -0.35 -10.04
N VAL A 384 17.65 -0.23 -8.72
CA VAL A 384 17.03 0.90 -8.03
C VAL A 384 17.96 1.49 -6.98
N SER A 385 17.84 2.81 -6.77
CA SER A 385 18.54 3.51 -5.69
C SER A 385 17.76 3.40 -4.39
N ARG A 386 18.40 3.84 -3.30
CA ARG A 386 17.71 4.07 -2.03
C ARG A 386 16.56 5.07 -2.22
N PRO A 387 15.39 4.84 -1.61
CA PRO A 387 14.32 5.83 -1.56
C PRO A 387 14.76 7.09 -0.79
N LYS A 388 14.37 8.26 -1.29
CA LYS A 388 14.63 9.57 -0.68
C LYS A 388 13.35 10.36 -0.52
N VAL A 389 13.18 11.05 0.59
CA VAL A 389 12.04 11.95 0.79
C VAL A 389 12.13 13.16 -0.15
N ILE A 390 10.97 13.63 -0.58
CA ILE A 390 10.87 14.81 -1.46
C ILE A 390 10.80 16.05 -0.58
N MET A 391 11.86 16.84 -0.60
CA MET A 391 11.92 18.12 0.09
C MET A 391 11.21 19.21 -0.71
N LYS A 392 10.63 20.20 -0.03
CA LYS A 392 10.01 21.40 -0.63
C LYS A 392 10.67 22.66 -0.08
N THR A 393 10.76 23.67 -0.92
CA THR A 393 11.15 25.01 -0.48
C THR A 393 9.92 25.91 -0.48
N VAL A 394 9.47 26.32 0.69
CA VAL A 394 8.31 27.19 0.88
C VAL A 394 8.78 28.46 1.60
N ASN A 395 8.50 29.61 0.98
CA ASN A 395 8.95 30.93 1.53
C ASN A 395 10.45 30.99 1.86
N GLY A 396 11.28 30.34 1.03
CA GLY A 396 12.74 30.32 1.21
C GLY A 396 13.24 29.38 2.33
N LYS A 397 12.37 28.62 2.99
CA LYS A 397 12.73 27.63 3.99
C LYS A 397 12.58 26.22 3.42
N LEU A 398 13.56 25.37 3.69
CA LEU A 398 13.51 23.95 3.34
C LEU A 398 12.54 23.25 4.29
N GLN A 399 11.59 22.52 3.71
CA GLN A 399 10.61 21.72 4.43
C GLN A 399 10.71 20.26 4.03
N GLU A 400 10.39 19.38 4.95
CA GLU A 400 10.38 17.94 4.79
C GLU A 400 9.01 17.35 5.16
N PRO A 401 8.64 16.19 4.56
CA PRO A 401 7.39 15.52 4.89
C PRO A 401 7.46 14.95 6.31
N MET A 402 6.37 15.13 7.06
CA MET A 402 6.19 14.67 8.44
C MET A 402 5.14 13.58 8.49
N GLU A 403 5.31 12.65 9.42
CA GLU A 403 4.38 11.56 9.70
C GLU A 403 3.88 11.66 11.14
N LEU A 404 2.62 11.36 11.34
CA LEU A 404 2.07 11.00 12.64
C LEU A 404 2.29 9.51 12.85
N LEU A 405 3.18 9.17 13.75
CA LEU A 405 3.55 7.79 14.10
C LEU A 405 2.80 7.36 15.34
N MET A 406 2.08 6.25 15.25
CA MET A 406 1.32 5.62 16.33
C MET A 406 1.95 4.27 16.65
N ILE A 407 2.27 4.06 17.92
CA ILE A 407 2.91 2.84 18.42
C ILE A 407 2.09 2.27 19.57
N GLU A 408 1.87 0.95 19.55
CA GLU A 408 1.35 0.20 20.69
C GLU A 408 2.36 -0.88 21.09
N VAL A 409 2.81 -0.82 22.34
CA VAL A 409 3.82 -1.74 22.87
C VAL A 409 3.59 -2.04 24.34
N PRO A 410 4.01 -3.24 24.81
CA PRO A 410 4.13 -3.50 26.24
C PRO A 410 5.07 -2.48 26.93
N ASP A 411 4.75 -2.10 28.17
CA ASP A 411 5.42 -1.02 28.91
C ASP A 411 6.94 -1.17 29.02
N ASN A 412 7.43 -2.41 29.05
CA ASN A 412 8.86 -2.71 29.16
C ASN A 412 9.70 -2.29 27.95
N TYR A 413 9.07 -2.02 26.78
CA TYR A 413 9.77 -1.59 25.57
C TYR A 413 9.75 -0.08 25.35
N VAL A 414 8.93 0.68 26.10
CA VAL A 414 8.75 2.13 25.94
C VAL A 414 10.07 2.90 25.97
N GLY A 415 10.96 2.57 26.93
CA GLY A 415 12.24 3.25 27.09
C GLY A 415 13.16 3.16 25.85
N ALA A 416 13.27 1.96 25.27
CA ALA A 416 14.09 1.74 24.06
C ALA A 416 13.53 2.48 22.85
N ILE A 417 12.21 2.51 22.71
CA ILE A 417 11.52 3.21 21.62
C ILE A 417 11.70 4.72 21.73
N MET A 418 11.54 5.30 22.93
CA MET A 418 11.73 6.72 23.18
C MET A 418 13.15 7.18 22.84
N GLU A 419 14.16 6.41 23.22
CA GLU A 419 15.58 6.71 22.93
C GLU A 419 15.84 6.70 21.41
N LYS A 420 15.42 5.65 20.73
CA LYS A 420 15.65 5.50 19.28
C LYS A 420 14.91 6.54 18.46
N LEU A 421 13.63 6.77 18.73
CA LEU A 421 12.84 7.75 18.01
C LEU A 421 13.30 9.19 18.30
N GLY A 422 13.75 9.49 19.51
CA GLY A 422 14.37 10.77 19.83
C GLY A 422 15.59 11.06 18.96
N SER A 423 16.47 10.07 18.74
CA SER A 423 17.64 10.19 17.84
C SER A 423 17.23 10.43 16.37
N ARG A 424 16.03 9.97 15.96
CA ARG A 424 15.43 10.12 14.64
C ARG A 424 14.56 11.38 14.50
N LYS A 425 14.66 12.32 15.47
CA LYS A 425 13.94 13.60 15.49
C LYS A 425 12.42 13.47 15.64
N ALA A 426 11.95 12.41 16.29
CA ALA A 426 10.54 12.29 16.66
C ALA A 426 10.21 13.23 17.83
N GLU A 427 9.06 13.87 17.73
CA GLU A 427 8.47 14.73 18.77
C GLU A 427 7.29 13.98 19.39
N LEU A 428 7.32 13.75 20.71
CA LEU A 428 6.22 13.08 21.41
C LEU A 428 4.99 14.00 21.43
N ILE A 429 3.85 13.50 20.97
CA ILE A 429 2.56 14.19 21.02
C ILE A 429 1.76 13.72 22.23
N ASN A 430 1.60 12.39 22.36
CA ASN A 430 0.78 11.81 23.41
C ASN A 430 1.33 10.45 23.85
N MET A 431 1.07 10.07 25.10
CA MET A 431 1.43 8.76 25.64
C MET A 431 0.39 8.36 26.71
N THR A 432 -0.27 7.23 26.50
CA THR A 432 -1.29 6.71 27.40
C THR A 432 -1.03 5.23 27.68
N THR A 433 -0.92 4.88 28.95
CA THR A 433 -0.75 3.49 29.39
C THR A 433 -2.12 2.92 29.79
N LYS A 434 -2.48 1.79 29.19
CA LYS A 434 -3.70 1.04 29.53
C LYS A 434 -3.46 0.15 30.76
N GLU A 435 -4.51 -0.18 31.49
CA GLU A 435 -4.45 -1.09 32.64
C GLU A 435 -3.93 -2.49 32.27
N SER A 436 -4.04 -2.86 30.99
CA SER A 436 -3.50 -4.11 30.42
C SER A 436 -1.96 -4.20 30.39
N GLY A 437 -1.23 -3.13 30.75
CA GLY A 437 0.24 -3.08 30.65
C GLY A 437 0.74 -2.81 29.21
N THR A 438 -0.10 -2.20 28.37
CA THR A 438 0.22 -1.78 27.00
C THR A 438 0.19 -0.26 26.93
N THR A 439 1.25 0.35 26.40
CA THR A 439 1.35 1.79 26.22
C THR A 439 1.10 2.15 24.76
N HIS A 440 0.17 3.07 24.54
CA HIS A 440 -0.06 3.76 23.27
C HIS A 440 0.75 5.05 23.24
N ILE A 441 1.52 5.26 22.15
CA ILE A 441 2.42 6.41 22.00
C ILE A 441 2.22 7.03 20.64
N GLU A 442 2.06 8.35 20.59
CA GLU A 442 1.95 9.13 19.37
C GLU A 442 3.14 10.06 19.22
N PHE A 443 3.77 10.04 18.06
CA PHE A 443 4.88 10.92 17.71
C PHE A 443 4.60 11.65 16.41
N ARG A 444 5.16 12.84 16.27
CA ARG A 444 5.34 13.52 15.00
C ARG A 444 6.81 13.37 14.58
N ILE A 445 7.07 12.76 13.45
CA ILE A 445 8.41 12.39 13.00
C ILE A 445 8.62 12.74 11.52
N PRO A 446 9.83 13.20 11.11
CA PRO A 446 10.16 13.30 9.68
C PRO A 446 10.04 11.93 8.98
N SER A 447 9.43 11.87 7.79
CA SER A 447 9.28 10.60 7.04
C SER A 447 10.61 9.88 6.85
N ARG A 448 11.73 10.61 6.64
CA ARG A 448 13.08 10.01 6.56
C ARG A 448 13.55 9.39 7.88
N GLY A 449 12.99 9.78 9.03
CA GLY A 449 13.25 9.17 10.33
C GLY A 449 12.62 7.79 10.50
N LEU A 450 11.58 7.47 9.73
CA LEU A 450 10.95 6.16 9.71
C LEU A 450 11.63 5.17 8.76
N MET A 451 12.38 5.68 7.78
CA MET A 451 13.11 4.83 6.83
C MET A 451 14.05 3.88 7.56
N GLY A 452 13.87 2.57 7.34
CA GLY A 452 14.64 1.52 8.01
C GLY A 452 14.31 1.29 9.48
N TYR A 453 13.36 2.02 10.08
CA TYR A 453 13.02 1.86 11.50
C TYR A 453 12.15 0.63 11.78
N ARG A 454 11.33 0.21 10.82
CA ARG A 454 10.39 -0.92 11.02
C ARG A 454 11.09 -2.21 11.42
N SER A 455 12.20 -2.54 10.77
CA SER A 455 12.98 -3.74 11.07
C SER A 455 13.65 -3.67 12.46
N GLU A 456 14.13 -2.49 12.84
CA GLU A 456 14.68 -2.24 14.19
C GLU A 456 13.58 -2.34 15.25
N PHE A 457 12.43 -1.72 15.02
CA PHE A 457 11.29 -1.75 15.92
C PHE A 457 10.80 -3.18 16.21
N MET A 458 10.68 -4.01 15.18
CA MET A 458 10.31 -5.43 15.35
C MET A 458 11.34 -6.20 16.16
N THR A 459 12.62 -5.88 16.00
CA THR A 459 13.70 -6.49 16.78
C THR A 459 13.66 -6.05 18.24
N ASP A 460 13.51 -4.75 18.49
CA ASP A 460 13.52 -4.16 19.83
C ASP A 460 12.32 -4.60 20.66
N THR A 461 11.17 -4.80 20.02
CA THR A 461 9.93 -5.23 20.66
C THR A 461 9.75 -6.75 20.66
N ASN A 462 10.71 -7.52 20.15
CA ASN A 462 10.60 -8.98 19.94
C ASN A 462 9.32 -9.39 19.20
N GLY A 463 8.86 -8.54 18.27
CA GLY A 463 7.64 -8.74 17.52
C GLY A 463 6.34 -8.41 18.27
N ASN A 464 6.40 -7.92 19.51
CA ASN A 464 5.21 -7.61 20.31
C ASN A 464 4.70 -6.16 20.14
N GLY A 465 5.31 -5.37 19.26
CA GLY A 465 4.90 -4.00 19.01
C GLY A 465 4.12 -3.85 17.72
N ILE A 466 3.15 -2.93 17.73
CA ILE A 466 2.41 -2.50 16.54
C ILE A 466 2.83 -1.08 16.22
N MET A 467 3.16 -0.82 14.96
CA MET A 467 3.60 0.49 14.49
C MET A 467 2.85 0.87 13.21
N ASN A 468 2.23 2.04 13.22
CA ASN A 468 1.55 2.62 12.06
C ASN A 468 1.92 4.10 11.94
N HIS A 469 1.92 4.62 10.73
CA HIS A 469 2.20 6.02 10.49
C HIS A 469 1.31 6.57 9.37
N ILE A 470 1.09 7.88 9.41
CA ILE A 470 0.22 8.59 8.47
C ILE A 470 0.88 9.91 8.13
N PHE A 471 0.88 10.29 6.85
CA PHE A 471 1.40 11.58 6.42
C PHE A 471 0.65 12.75 7.09
N ASP A 472 1.43 13.65 7.74
CA ASP A 472 0.93 14.81 8.53
C ASP A 472 1.41 16.15 7.95
N GLY A 473 1.59 16.23 6.63
CA GLY A 473 1.97 17.45 5.95
C GLY A 473 3.47 17.70 5.89
N TYR A 474 3.86 18.95 5.66
CA TYR A 474 5.26 19.40 5.58
C TYR A 474 5.61 20.31 6.74
N ASP A 475 6.82 20.21 7.27
CA ASP A 475 7.36 21.10 8.29
C ASP A 475 8.83 21.44 8.00
N ASN A 476 9.37 22.41 8.71
CA ASN A 476 10.76 22.82 8.55
C ASN A 476 11.71 21.64 8.79
N TYR A 477 12.78 21.60 8.00
CA TYR A 477 13.82 20.58 8.12
C TYR A 477 14.39 20.49 9.54
N LYS A 478 14.32 19.29 10.14
CA LYS A 478 14.69 19.04 11.56
C LYS A 478 16.19 18.75 11.77
N GLY A 479 17.02 18.96 10.75
CA GLY A 479 18.46 18.66 10.80
C GLY A 479 18.80 17.22 10.45
N ASP A 480 20.07 16.85 10.45
CA ASP A 480 20.53 15.54 10.00
C ASP A 480 20.06 14.40 10.91
N ILE A 481 19.70 13.29 10.29
CA ILE A 481 19.38 12.02 10.93
C ILE A 481 20.39 10.99 10.43
N GLN A 482 21.04 10.29 11.35
CA GLN A 482 21.92 9.18 10.98
C GLN A 482 21.11 8.04 10.39
N SER A 483 21.38 7.70 9.13
CA SER A 483 20.56 6.72 8.38
C SER A 483 20.95 5.28 8.69
N ARG A 484 22.22 4.94 8.74
CA ARG A 484 22.73 3.58 8.99
C ARG A 484 23.98 3.63 9.85
N GLN A 485 24.04 2.81 10.89
CA GLN A 485 25.18 2.70 11.80
C GLN A 485 26.10 1.50 11.48
N GLN A 486 25.79 0.73 10.45
CA GLN A 486 26.50 -0.48 10.06
C GLN A 486 27.03 -0.37 8.64
N GLY A 487 28.25 -0.87 8.39
CA GLY A 487 28.83 -0.91 7.05
C GLY A 487 28.41 -2.15 6.24
N SER A 488 28.83 -2.21 4.99
CA SER A 488 28.63 -3.35 4.10
C SER A 488 29.86 -4.26 4.05
N LEU A 489 29.65 -5.58 4.04
CA LEU A 489 30.65 -6.55 3.60
C LEU A 489 30.57 -6.69 2.06
N ILE A 490 31.64 -6.37 1.37
CA ILE A 490 31.69 -6.22 -0.08
C ILE A 490 32.58 -7.31 -0.68
N ALA A 491 32.09 -8.02 -1.70
CA ALA A 491 32.87 -9.03 -2.40
C ALA A 491 34.11 -8.41 -3.09
N HIS A 492 35.25 -9.04 -2.88
CA HIS A 492 36.55 -8.58 -3.40
C HIS A 492 36.76 -8.92 -4.88
N GLU A 493 36.25 -10.06 -5.32
CA GLU A 493 36.45 -10.58 -6.68
C GLU A 493 35.19 -11.27 -7.19
N THR A 494 35.16 -11.52 -8.49
CA THR A 494 34.10 -12.28 -9.16
C THR A 494 34.40 -13.78 -9.12
N GLY A 495 33.42 -14.60 -8.76
CA GLY A 495 33.51 -16.04 -8.68
C GLY A 495 32.44 -16.67 -7.81
N ASP A 496 32.57 -17.96 -7.53
CA ASP A 496 31.66 -18.69 -6.66
C ASP A 496 32.10 -18.59 -5.20
N SER A 497 31.17 -18.31 -4.31
CA SER A 497 31.41 -18.32 -2.87
C SER A 497 31.74 -19.73 -2.39
N THR A 498 32.76 -19.84 -1.57
CA THR A 498 33.23 -21.13 -1.01
C THR A 498 32.95 -21.21 0.48
N GLY A 499 32.74 -22.43 1.00
CA GLY A 499 32.60 -22.62 2.44
C GLY A 499 33.80 -22.08 3.23
N TYR A 500 35.02 -22.18 2.68
CA TYR A 500 36.24 -21.68 3.29
C TYR A 500 36.27 -20.13 3.31
N GLY A 501 35.91 -19.48 2.19
CA GLY A 501 35.85 -18.01 2.12
C GLY A 501 34.80 -17.44 3.07
N LEU A 502 33.60 -18.04 3.11
CA LEU A 502 32.52 -17.63 3.98
C LEU A 502 32.82 -17.83 5.47
N PHE A 503 33.56 -18.92 5.82
CA PHE A 503 33.96 -19.19 7.21
C PHE A 503 34.80 -18.03 7.79
N TYR A 504 35.72 -17.47 7.03
CA TYR A 504 36.50 -16.30 7.47
C TYR A 504 35.75 -14.98 7.33
N ALA A 505 34.78 -14.90 6.42
CA ALA A 505 33.99 -13.70 6.26
C ALA A 505 32.94 -13.54 7.39
N GLN A 506 32.38 -14.61 7.94
CA GLN A 506 31.40 -14.57 9.03
C GLN A 506 31.96 -13.96 10.33
N ASP A 507 33.27 -14.01 10.57
CA ASP A 507 33.93 -13.34 11.72
C ASP A 507 33.89 -11.81 11.59
N ARG A 508 33.61 -11.28 10.41
CA ARG A 508 33.52 -9.84 10.12
C ARG A 508 32.12 -9.29 10.21
N GLY A 509 31.12 -10.18 10.18
CA GLY A 509 29.72 -9.78 10.29
C GLY A 509 28.76 -10.84 9.76
N ARG A 510 27.49 -10.49 9.72
CA ARG A 510 26.43 -11.40 9.30
C ARG A 510 26.36 -11.45 7.76
N LEU A 511 26.35 -12.66 7.21
CA LEU A 511 26.34 -12.89 5.76
C LEU A 511 24.92 -12.98 5.21
N PHE A 512 24.75 -12.54 3.95
CA PHE A 512 23.51 -12.61 3.17
C PHE A 512 23.48 -13.76 2.16
N ILE A 513 24.62 -14.39 1.93
CA ILE A 513 24.80 -15.46 0.95
C ILE A 513 25.35 -16.73 1.59
N GLY A 514 25.01 -17.88 1.02
CA GLY A 514 25.57 -19.20 1.35
C GLY A 514 26.67 -19.62 0.40
N PRO A 515 27.24 -20.83 0.58
CA PRO A 515 28.24 -21.40 -0.32
C PRO A 515 27.64 -21.75 -1.69
N GLY A 516 28.45 -21.63 -2.75
CA GLY A 516 28.04 -21.93 -4.13
C GLY A 516 27.24 -20.82 -4.81
N VAL A 517 27.13 -19.64 -4.21
CA VAL A 517 26.49 -18.47 -4.81
C VAL A 517 27.50 -17.70 -5.64
N GLU A 518 27.19 -17.45 -6.91
CA GLU A 518 28.02 -16.64 -7.79
C GLU A 518 27.95 -15.17 -7.34
N VAL A 519 29.11 -14.52 -7.20
CA VAL A 519 29.26 -13.12 -6.79
C VAL A 519 30.19 -12.38 -7.77
N TYR A 520 30.10 -11.05 -7.78
CA TYR A 520 31.01 -10.19 -8.55
C TYR A 520 31.65 -9.13 -7.66
N GLU A 521 32.79 -8.56 -8.09
CA GLU A 521 33.46 -7.46 -7.37
C GLU A 521 32.48 -6.30 -7.12
N GLY A 522 32.38 -5.85 -5.88
CA GLY A 522 31.47 -4.77 -5.50
C GLY A 522 30.06 -5.21 -5.09
N MET A 523 29.71 -6.48 -5.20
CA MET A 523 28.46 -7.04 -4.67
C MET A 523 28.50 -7.05 -3.15
N ILE A 524 27.40 -6.67 -2.50
CA ILE A 524 27.24 -6.71 -1.04
C ILE A 524 26.83 -8.11 -0.62
N VAL A 525 27.62 -8.72 0.23
CA VAL A 525 27.48 -10.12 0.65
C VAL A 525 27.17 -10.27 2.14
N GLY A 526 27.11 -9.17 2.87
CA GLY A 526 26.81 -9.15 4.31
C GLY A 526 26.84 -7.78 4.92
N VAL A 527 26.58 -7.71 6.23
CA VAL A 527 26.61 -6.50 7.04
C VAL A 527 27.81 -6.53 8.00
N ASN A 528 28.56 -5.42 8.07
CA ASN A 528 29.60 -5.19 9.06
C ASN A 528 28.97 -4.53 10.30
N PRO A 529 29.16 -5.06 11.51
CA PRO A 529 28.68 -4.41 12.73
C PRO A 529 29.30 -3.03 13.00
N LYS A 530 30.46 -2.73 12.39
CA LYS A 530 31.09 -1.40 12.43
C LYS A 530 30.54 -0.50 11.33
N ASN A 531 30.58 0.81 11.52
CA ASN A 531 30.10 1.82 10.58
C ASN A 531 31.01 2.01 9.32
N GLU A 532 31.85 1.04 8.99
CA GLU A 532 32.77 1.11 7.86
C GLU A 532 32.53 -0.07 6.91
N ASP A 533 32.57 0.20 5.64
CA ASP A 533 32.53 -0.84 4.62
C ASP A 533 33.82 -1.67 4.61
N MET A 534 33.67 -2.97 4.50
CA MET A 534 34.79 -3.90 4.48
C MET A 534 34.73 -4.81 3.25
N THR A 535 35.84 -4.88 2.53
CA THR A 535 35.99 -5.84 1.43
C THR A 535 36.42 -7.19 1.97
N VAL A 536 35.69 -8.26 1.60
CA VAL A 536 35.93 -9.65 2.02
C VAL A 536 36.08 -10.56 0.80
N ASN A 537 36.97 -11.55 0.89
CA ASN A 537 37.13 -12.55 -0.17
C ASN A 537 36.32 -13.81 0.17
N VAL A 538 35.08 -13.88 -0.37
CA VAL A 538 34.18 -15.04 -0.19
C VAL A 538 34.46 -16.16 -1.18
N CYS A 539 35.26 -15.91 -2.23
CA CYS A 539 35.62 -16.90 -3.26
C CYS A 539 36.90 -17.67 -2.92
N LYS A 540 37.57 -17.34 -1.81
CA LYS A 540 38.84 -17.92 -1.38
C LYS A 540 38.74 -19.44 -1.24
N LYS A 541 39.54 -20.18 -1.99
CA LYS A 541 39.65 -21.65 -1.88
C LYS A 541 40.73 -22.06 -0.87
N LYS A 542 40.53 -23.19 -0.20
CA LYS A 542 41.55 -23.76 0.67
C LYS A 542 42.71 -24.28 -0.20
N HIS A 543 43.92 -23.77 0.04
CA HIS A 543 45.11 -24.34 -0.59
C HIS A 543 45.46 -25.67 0.09
N VAL A 544 45.37 -26.75 -0.65
CA VAL A 544 45.79 -28.08 -0.16
C VAL A 544 47.31 -28.17 -0.33
N THR A 545 48.04 -27.96 0.75
CA THR A 545 49.51 -27.95 0.74
C THR A 545 50.17 -29.26 1.20
N ASN A 546 49.41 -30.21 1.81
CA ASN A 546 49.98 -31.49 2.26
C ASN A 546 48.93 -32.60 2.44
N THR A 547 49.18 -33.77 1.92
CA THR A 547 48.33 -34.97 2.04
C THR A 547 48.09 -35.46 3.49
N ARG A 548 48.95 -35.11 4.43
CA ARG A 548 48.80 -35.46 5.86
C ARG A 548 47.82 -34.61 6.65
N ALA A 549 47.48 -33.42 6.16
CA ALA A 549 46.51 -32.53 6.79
C ALA A 549 45.05 -32.79 6.32
N ALA A 550 44.83 -33.61 5.31
CA ALA A 550 43.50 -33.90 4.80
C ALA A 550 42.61 -34.76 5.74
N GLY A 551 43.23 -35.41 6.73
CA GLY A 551 42.50 -36.25 7.70
C GLY A 551 42.07 -35.52 8.98
N SER A 552 42.44 -34.24 9.20
CA SER A 552 42.10 -33.48 10.41
C SER A 552 41.21 -32.25 10.09
N ASP A 553 40.49 -32.27 8.97
CA ASP A 553 39.55 -31.20 8.67
C ASP A 553 38.34 -31.28 9.62
N GLU A 554 38.34 -30.43 10.64
CA GLU A 554 37.12 -30.10 11.38
C GLU A 554 36.12 -29.54 10.38
N ALA A 555 34.88 -30.04 10.42
CA ALA A 555 33.79 -29.52 9.59
C ALA A 555 33.63 -28.00 9.82
N LEU A 556 33.82 -27.20 8.78
CA LEU A 556 33.65 -25.75 8.86
C LEU A 556 32.20 -25.43 9.24
N LYS A 557 31.99 -24.93 10.45
CA LYS A 557 30.66 -24.55 10.92
C LYS A 557 30.30 -23.17 10.38
N LEU A 558 29.40 -23.12 9.42
CA LEU A 558 28.86 -21.85 8.87
C LEU A 558 27.56 -21.48 9.58
N THR A 559 27.45 -20.20 9.93
CA THR A 559 26.19 -19.62 10.37
C THR A 559 25.24 -19.52 9.17
N PRO A 560 23.96 -19.89 9.28
CA PRO A 560 23.00 -19.73 8.21
C PRO A 560 22.94 -18.26 7.71
N PRO A 561 22.94 -18.03 6.38
CA PRO A 561 22.86 -16.69 5.84
C PRO A 561 21.49 -16.06 6.13
N THR A 562 21.46 -14.75 6.30
CA THR A 562 20.23 -13.98 6.41
C THR A 562 19.80 -13.55 5.00
N ILE A 563 18.76 -14.16 4.45
CA ILE A 563 18.22 -13.76 3.14
C ILE A 563 17.30 -12.57 3.36
N LEU A 564 17.64 -11.43 2.76
CA LEU A 564 16.84 -10.22 2.85
C LEU A 564 15.71 -10.21 1.81
N SER A 565 14.54 -9.75 2.20
CA SER A 565 13.45 -9.44 1.27
C SER A 565 13.78 -8.19 0.44
N LEU A 566 12.95 -7.86 -0.54
CA LEU A 566 13.10 -6.63 -1.32
C LEU A 566 13.06 -5.40 -0.41
N GLU A 567 12.07 -5.32 0.47
CA GLU A 567 11.90 -4.21 1.41
C GLU A 567 13.11 -4.08 2.34
N GLN A 568 13.56 -5.17 2.93
CA GLN A 568 14.75 -5.19 3.78
C GLN A 568 16.02 -4.78 3.02
N SER A 569 16.11 -5.14 1.74
CA SER A 569 17.24 -4.72 0.88
C SER A 569 17.20 -3.21 0.60
N LEU A 570 16.01 -2.65 0.34
CA LEU A 570 15.83 -1.21 0.13
C LEU A 570 16.10 -0.39 1.40
N GLU A 571 15.69 -0.91 2.56
CA GLU A 571 15.99 -0.32 3.87
C GLU A 571 17.49 -0.36 4.19
N PHE A 572 18.17 -1.44 3.78
CA PHE A 572 19.58 -1.68 4.12
C PHE A 572 20.53 -0.79 3.33
N ILE A 573 20.31 -0.56 2.04
CA ILE A 573 21.26 0.13 1.16
C ILE A 573 21.52 1.58 1.57
N ALA A 574 22.79 2.01 1.42
CA ALA A 574 23.23 3.39 1.57
C ALA A 574 23.06 4.20 0.27
N ASP A 575 23.37 5.49 0.31
CA ASP A 575 23.21 6.39 -0.84
C ASP A 575 24.14 6.06 -2.04
N ASP A 576 25.26 5.37 -1.77
CA ASP A 576 26.23 4.90 -2.77
C ASP A 576 26.02 3.43 -3.17
N GLU A 577 24.85 2.87 -2.82
CA GLU A 577 24.48 1.47 -3.07
C GLU A 577 23.21 1.37 -3.91
N LEU A 578 23.06 0.25 -4.60
CA LEU A 578 21.92 -0.07 -5.45
C LEU A 578 21.38 -1.47 -5.13
N VAL A 579 20.08 -1.65 -5.35
CA VAL A 579 19.46 -2.98 -5.41
C VAL A 579 19.27 -3.37 -6.86
N GLU A 580 19.88 -4.48 -7.27
CA GLU A 580 19.67 -5.14 -8.53
C GLU A 580 18.46 -6.06 -8.41
N VAL A 581 17.44 -5.82 -9.21
CA VAL A 581 16.16 -6.54 -9.19
C VAL A 581 16.02 -7.35 -10.48
N THR A 582 15.90 -8.65 -10.33
CA THR A 582 15.69 -9.58 -11.45
C THR A 582 14.53 -10.53 -11.13
N PRO A 583 13.97 -11.23 -12.11
CA PRO A 583 12.89 -12.19 -11.86
C PRO A 583 13.21 -13.25 -10.81
N LYS A 584 14.50 -13.66 -10.70
CA LYS A 584 14.94 -14.74 -9.82
C LYS A 584 15.71 -14.28 -8.59
N SER A 585 16.34 -13.11 -8.63
CA SER A 585 17.31 -12.68 -7.62
C SER A 585 17.12 -11.22 -7.22
N ILE A 586 17.41 -10.92 -5.96
CA ILE A 586 17.57 -9.57 -5.43
C ILE A 586 18.99 -9.52 -4.91
N ARG A 587 19.80 -8.60 -5.44
CA ARG A 587 21.22 -8.44 -5.09
C ARG A 587 21.48 -6.99 -4.76
N MET A 588 22.31 -6.75 -3.77
CA MET A 588 22.76 -5.39 -3.42
C MET A 588 24.19 -5.21 -3.92
N ARG A 589 24.52 -4.01 -4.36
CA ARG A 589 25.85 -3.69 -4.86
C ARG A 589 26.24 -2.25 -4.59
N LYS A 590 27.53 -1.96 -4.65
CA LYS A 590 28.03 -0.60 -4.72
C LYS A 590 27.78 0.01 -6.12
N MET A 591 27.53 1.31 -6.19
CA MET A 591 27.44 2.03 -7.47
C MET A 591 28.76 1.93 -8.23
N ILE A 592 29.88 2.14 -7.54
CA ILE A 592 31.22 1.96 -8.09
C ILE A 592 31.71 0.57 -7.67
N LEU A 593 31.76 -0.38 -8.59
CA LEU A 593 32.11 -1.77 -8.27
C LEU A 593 33.58 -1.94 -7.88
N ASN A 594 34.49 -1.28 -8.59
CA ASN A 594 35.93 -1.41 -8.36
C ASN A 594 36.38 -0.70 -7.09
N LYS A 595 37.08 -1.42 -6.21
CA LYS A 595 37.55 -0.94 -4.90
C LYS A 595 38.43 0.30 -5.00
N GLU A 596 39.40 0.34 -5.93
CA GLU A 596 40.33 1.47 -6.05
C GLU A 596 39.62 2.74 -6.51
N LYS A 597 38.66 2.59 -7.44
CA LYS A 597 37.84 3.71 -7.91
C LYS A 597 36.93 4.26 -6.79
N ARG A 598 36.35 3.38 -5.94
CA ARG A 598 35.57 3.81 -4.77
C ARG A 598 36.40 4.65 -3.81
N LEU A 599 37.60 4.15 -3.43
CA LEU A 599 38.49 4.88 -2.52
C LEU A 599 38.90 6.25 -3.07
N LYS A 600 39.14 6.33 -4.40
CA LYS A 600 39.45 7.60 -5.08
C LYS A 600 38.25 8.56 -5.07
N ALA A 601 37.03 8.07 -5.33
CA ALA A 601 35.82 8.87 -5.29
C ALA A 601 35.55 9.41 -3.87
N GLN A 602 35.65 8.57 -2.85
CA GLN A 602 35.53 8.98 -1.44
C GLN A 602 36.56 10.05 -1.04
N SER A 603 37.81 9.93 -1.49
CA SER A 603 38.85 10.94 -1.21
C SER A 603 38.61 12.29 -1.90
N ARG A 604 37.78 12.33 -2.94
CA ARG A 604 37.41 13.55 -3.67
C ARG A 604 36.11 14.18 -3.18
N GLY A 605 35.36 13.47 -2.31
CA GLY A 605 34.03 13.89 -1.87
C GLY A 605 32.94 13.76 -2.94
N GLU A 606 33.17 12.85 -3.89
CA GLU A 606 32.23 12.52 -5.00
C GLU A 606 31.28 11.36 -4.61
#